data_8d45f43739e744ff7d3746c098cf34fa
#
_entry.id   8d45f43739e744ff7d3746c098cf34fa
#
_cell.length_a   1.000
_cell.length_b   1.000
_cell.length_c   1.000
_cell.angle_alpha   90.00
_cell.angle_beta   90.00
_cell.angle_gamma   90.00
#
_symmetry.space_group_name_H-M   'P 1'
#
loop_
_entity.id
_entity.type
_entity.pdbx_description
1 polymer ?
#
loop_
_entity_poly.entity_id
_entity_poly.type
_entity_poly.pdbx_seq_one_letter_code
_entity_poly.pdbx_strand_id
1 'polypeptide(L)'
;FKERHMILNIITGNMTQKLFKLEWNEHDWPSYQAKIYGIQNAIYEASKKGKTEEMKELQKQIIDSPEAKLLSVKKITQENTGKKTPGVDGIIVLQNNRRNNLAKTLEINDKASPIRRCWIPKSGRPEKRPLGIPTIRDRAKQNLVKLALEPQWEGVFSIKDCNSYGFRPGRSANDARASVARWIRSVKYVLDADINKCYDRINHKYLLDKLNCSPIVQTQIESWLKAGILDKYEVGNHIEENELGTPQGGVISPLLANIALCGIEPILKEKFKKVGYIRYADDFVVIAETLKDVIEAKKLISEFLAKIGLELSEDKTKVIKSDEGFNFLGFTFQTLSCSYHHATTPSLKRRRIDLPILRENKLPFRGYTYKTEPSKKAINNHKQVIKNYLKANASGTPQERIIEELSRKIRGWTNYFCVSNATRTFSMMDKWFFGKIFHWATKRCKNNRRKAYAKYFIKVKNRNWCFGYHNKKG
;
A
#
# COMPACT_ATOMS: atom_id res chain seq x y z
N PHE A 1 19.19 1.56 44.43
CA PHE A 1 18.48 1.18 43.17
C PHE A 1 16.98 1.51 43.23
N LYS A 2 16.28 1.20 44.34
CA LYS A 2 14.83 1.49 44.51
C LYS A 2 14.50 2.99 44.53
N GLU A 3 15.31 3.82 45.19
CA GLU A 3 15.09 5.28 45.24
C GLU A 3 15.30 5.96 43.88
N ARG A 4 16.29 5.56 43.08
CA ARG A 4 16.45 6.09 41.69
C ARG A 4 15.28 5.75 40.80
N HIS A 5 14.71 4.54 40.91
CA HIS A 5 13.51 4.17 40.18
C HIS A 5 12.28 4.98 40.61
N MET A 6 12.16 5.26 41.91
CA MET A 6 11.03 6.03 42.42
C MET A 6 11.11 7.51 42.00
N ILE A 7 12.28 8.12 42.01
CA ILE A 7 12.50 9.49 41.54
C ILE A 7 12.29 9.58 39.99
N LEU A 8 12.80 8.61 39.23
CA LEU A 8 12.53 8.55 37.77
C LEU A 8 11.02 8.47 37.47
N ASN A 9 10.29 7.63 38.22
CA ASN A 9 8.83 7.48 38.02
C ASN A 9 8.07 8.73 38.40
N ILE A 10 8.49 9.50 39.41
CA ILE A 10 7.86 10.77 39.78
C ILE A 10 8.13 11.85 38.72
N ILE A 11 9.36 11.93 38.20
CA ILE A 11 9.74 12.88 37.16
C ILE A 11 9.02 12.56 35.83
N THR A 12 8.98 11.29 35.42
CA THR A 12 8.28 10.85 34.22
C THR A 12 6.76 11.02 34.35
N GLY A 13 6.16 10.72 35.50
CA GLY A 13 4.75 10.96 35.78
C GLY A 13 4.35 12.45 35.67
N ASN A 14 5.17 13.35 36.20
CA ASN A 14 4.95 14.79 36.10
C ASN A 14 5.10 15.29 34.64
N MET A 15 6.08 14.81 33.89
CA MET A 15 6.23 15.18 32.47
C MET A 15 5.06 14.66 31.62
N THR A 16 4.61 13.45 31.87
CA THR A 16 3.45 12.85 31.16
C THR A 16 2.17 13.66 31.41
N GLN A 17 1.89 14.04 32.65
CA GLN A 17 0.73 14.88 32.99
C GLN A 17 0.81 16.27 32.36
N LYS A 18 2.01 16.84 32.25
CA LYS A 18 2.25 18.15 31.64
C LYS A 18 1.94 18.12 30.13
N LEU A 19 2.32 17.06 29.41
CA LEU A 19 2.04 16.91 27.98
C LEU A 19 0.53 16.89 27.68
N PHE A 20 -0.26 16.15 28.44
CA PHE A 20 -1.73 16.11 28.23
C PHE A 20 -2.49 17.36 28.69
N LYS A 21 -1.81 18.34 29.33
CA LYS A 21 -2.38 19.65 29.64
C LYS A 21 -2.23 20.67 28.53
N LEU A 22 -1.32 20.43 27.56
CA LEU A 22 -1.13 21.30 26.40
C LEU A 22 -2.38 21.25 25.50
N GLU A 23 -2.68 22.36 24.85
CA GLU A 23 -3.66 22.36 23.79
C GLU A 23 -3.14 21.56 22.58
N TRP A 24 -4.09 20.98 21.80
CA TRP A 24 -3.72 20.10 20.67
C TRP A 24 -2.79 20.75 19.66
N ASN A 25 -2.91 22.06 19.44
CA ASN A 25 -2.11 22.81 18.48
C ASN A 25 -0.73 23.23 19.03
N GLU A 26 -0.52 23.13 20.35
CA GLU A 26 0.74 23.50 21.04
C GLU A 26 1.74 22.34 21.09
N HIS A 27 1.33 21.13 20.70
CA HIS A 27 2.22 19.96 20.70
C HIS A 27 3.34 20.10 19.67
N ASP A 28 4.57 19.84 20.09
CA ASP A 28 5.74 19.77 19.21
C ASP A 28 5.81 18.39 18.52
N TRP A 29 5.01 18.27 17.46
CA TRP A 29 4.91 17.03 16.68
C TRP A 29 6.25 16.53 16.11
N PRO A 30 7.14 17.40 15.57
CA PRO A 30 8.44 16.97 15.07
C PRO A 30 9.31 16.32 16.17
N SER A 31 9.37 16.92 17.34
CA SER A 31 10.12 16.38 18.48
C SER A 31 9.57 15.02 18.91
N TYR A 32 8.25 14.86 18.99
CA TYR A 32 7.64 13.57 19.33
C TYR A 32 7.94 12.49 18.29
N GLN A 33 7.88 12.85 17.01
CA GLN A 33 8.24 11.94 15.92
C GLN A 33 9.71 11.50 16.02
N ALA A 34 10.63 12.44 16.26
CA ALA A 34 12.05 12.14 16.39
C ALA A 34 12.33 11.20 17.57
N LYS A 35 11.71 11.46 18.74
CA LYS A 35 11.83 10.60 19.93
C LYS A 35 11.34 9.17 19.64
N ILE A 36 10.15 9.01 19.10
CA ILE A 36 9.57 7.70 18.79
C ILE A 36 10.38 6.99 17.71
N TYR A 37 10.85 7.71 16.69
CA TYR A 37 11.71 7.15 15.66
C TYR A 37 13.04 6.60 16.22
N GLY A 38 13.63 7.27 17.21
CA GLY A 38 14.82 6.76 17.92
C GLY A 38 14.57 5.41 18.58
N ILE A 39 13.45 5.24 19.29
CA ILE A 39 13.08 3.96 19.91
C ILE A 39 12.77 2.91 18.83
N GLN A 40 12.09 3.27 17.74
CA GLN A 40 11.81 2.38 16.63
C GLN A 40 13.08 1.85 15.95
N ASN A 41 14.10 2.69 15.78
CA ASN A 41 15.41 2.25 15.27
C ASN A 41 16.10 1.27 16.23
N ALA A 42 16.00 1.49 17.53
CA ALA A 42 16.52 0.57 18.52
C ALA A 42 15.81 -0.80 18.48
N ILE A 43 14.48 -0.82 18.33
CA ILE A 43 13.69 -2.07 18.13
C ILE A 43 14.15 -2.79 16.86
N TYR A 44 14.31 -2.08 15.75
CA TYR A 44 14.76 -2.64 14.49
C TYR A 44 16.13 -3.30 14.61
N GLU A 45 17.10 -2.63 15.22
CA GLU A 45 18.45 -3.15 15.43
C GLU A 45 18.48 -4.32 16.43
N ALA A 46 17.71 -4.26 17.52
CA ALA A 46 17.58 -5.35 18.47
C ALA A 46 16.99 -6.60 17.81
N SER A 47 15.95 -6.42 16.97
CA SER A 47 15.32 -7.49 16.19
C SER A 47 16.30 -8.15 15.22
N LYS A 48 17.10 -7.36 14.48
CA LYS A 48 18.12 -7.90 13.56
C LYS A 48 19.21 -8.71 14.27
N LYS A 49 19.54 -8.32 15.48
CA LYS A 49 20.57 -8.98 16.32
C LYS A 49 20.01 -10.13 17.15
N GLY A 50 18.70 -10.42 17.06
CA GLY A 50 18.05 -11.48 17.83
C GLY A 50 17.92 -11.18 19.34
N LYS A 51 18.07 -9.91 19.76
CA LYS A 51 17.97 -9.48 21.17
C LYS A 51 16.51 -9.32 21.59
N THR A 52 15.84 -10.42 21.81
CA THR A 52 14.38 -10.48 22.02
C THR A 52 13.92 -9.70 23.24
N GLU A 53 14.60 -9.81 24.39
CA GLU A 53 14.17 -9.15 25.62
C GLU A 53 14.36 -7.63 25.55
N GLU A 54 15.51 -7.17 25.01
CA GLU A 54 15.74 -5.74 24.74
C GLU A 54 14.66 -5.17 23.82
N MET A 55 14.30 -5.90 22.77
CA MET A 55 13.26 -5.52 21.82
C MET A 55 11.89 -5.40 22.50
N LYS A 56 11.49 -6.37 23.33
CA LYS A 56 10.21 -6.34 24.04
C LYS A 56 10.10 -5.18 25.03
N GLU A 57 11.19 -4.85 25.73
CA GLU A 57 11.23 -3.71 26.64
C GLU A 57 11.09 -2.37 25.89
N LEU A 58 11.75 -2.23 24.74
CA LEU A 58 11.60 -1.05 23.87
C LEU A 58 10.18 -0.94 23.29
N GLN A 59 9.52 -2.06 22.96
CA GLN A 59 8.12 -2.08 22.56
C GLN A 59 7.22 -1.54 23.66
N LYS A 60 7.44 -1.97 24.90
CA LYS A 60 6.72 -1.47 26.07
C LYS A 60 6.92 0.03 26.26
N GLN A 61 8.14 0.54 26.09
CA GLN A 61 8.41 1.98 26.15
C GLN A 61 7.58 2.77 25.12
N ILE A 62 7.38 2.26 23.89
CA ILE A 62 6.48 2.90 22.90
C ILE A 62 5.04 2.87 23.38
N ILE A 63 4.55 1.72 23.87
CA ILE A 63 3.15 1.56 24.31
C ILE A 63 2.82 2.52 25.46
N ASP A 64 3.75 2.71 26.38
CA ASP A 64 3.58 3.56 27.56
C ASP A 64 3.82 5.06 27.25
N SER A 65 4.52 5.37 26.14
CA SER A 65 4.90 6.74 25.77
C SER A 65 3.67 7.65 25.48
N PRO A 66 3.53 8.77 26.17
CA PRO A 66 2.49 9.75 25.87
C PRO A 66 2.63 10.35 24.48
N GLU A 67 3.83 10.53 23.97
CA GLU A 67 4.09 11.03 22.60
C GLU A 67 3.61 10.04 21.56
N ALA A 68 3.81 8.74 21.75
CA ALA A 68 3.32 7.70 20.84
C ALA A 68 1.79 7.63 20.83
N LYS A 69 1.15 7.81 21.99
CA LYS A 69 -0.32 7.91 22.11
C LYS A 69 -0.86 9.12 21.37
N LEU A 70 -0.27 10.29 21.54
CA LEU A 70 -0.62 11.53 20.83
C LEU A 70 -0.45 11.39 19.32
N LEU A 71 0.69 10.85 18.84
CA LEU A 71 0.97 10.58 17.42
C LEU A 71 -0.06 9.61 16.83
N SER A 72 -0.44 8.58 17.59
CA SER A 72 -1.43 7.59 17.14
C SER A 72 -2.82 8.22 16.98
N VAL A 73 -3.25 9.05 17.91
CA VAL A 73 -4.51 9.78 17.80
C VAL A 73 -4.47 10.78 16.66
N LYS A 74 -3.38 11.54 16.49
CA LYS A 74 -3.17 12.46 15.36
C LYS A 74 -3.31 11.72 14.02
N LYS A 75 -2.62 10.58 13.87
CA LYS A 75 -2.68 9.77 12.65
C LYS A 75 -4.11 9.40 12.27
N ILE A 76 -4.90 8.93 13.23
CA ILE A 76 -6.26 8.43 12.97
C ILE A 76 -7.27 9.56 12.80
N THR A 77 -7.17 10.63 13.57
CA THR A 77 -8.21 11.68 13.64
C THR A 77 -7.94 12.89 12.76
N GLN A 78 -6.71 13.07 12.26
CA GLN A 78 -6.34 14.19 11.40
C GLN A 78 -5.82 13.77 10.03
N GLU A 79 -4.91 12.80 9.96
CA GLU A 79 -4.19 12.46 8.71
C GLU A 79 -4.95 11.43 7.87
N ASN A 80 -5.55 10.42 8.50
CA ASN A 80 -6.23 9.36 7.78
C ASN A 80 -7.48 9.86 7.05
N THR A 81 -7.70 9.37 5.83
CA THR A 81 -8.91 9.66 5.04
C THR A 81 -10.19 9.19 5.73
N GLY A 82 -10.13 8.09 6.49
CA GLY A 82 -11.24 7.53 7.27
C GLY A 82 -11.59 8.25 8.57
N LYS A 83 -10.99 9.43 8.87
CA LYS A 83 -11.22 10.18 10.12
C LYS A 83 -12.67 10.56 10.39
N LYS A 84 -13.50 10.68 9.34
CA LYS A 84 -14.92 10.98 9.42
C LYS A 84 -15.82 9.75 9.40
N THR A 85 -15.24 8.54 9.37
CA THR A 85 -16.00 7.30 9.30
C THR A 85 -16.01 6.63 10.68
N PRO A 86 -17.16 6.58 11.39
CA PRO A 86 -17.25 5.98 12.71
C PRO A 86 -17.26 4.46 12.66
N GLY A 87 -16.92 3.82 13.78
CA GLY A 87 -17.12 2.39 14.00
C GLY A 87 -18.56 2.03 14.33
N VAL A 88 -18.76 0.95 15.11
CA VAL A 88 -20.07 0.50 15.62
C VAL A 88 -20.67 1.51 16.60
N ASP A 89 -19.82 2.22 17.34
CA ASP A 89 -20.16 3.21 18.36
C ASP A 89 -20.71 4.54 17.80
N GLY A 90 -20.62 4.75 16.49
CA GLY A 90 -21.03 5.99 15.85
C GLY A 90 -20.14 7.21 16.17
N ILE A 91 -19.05 7.03 16.95
CA ILE A 91 -18.23 8.12 17.46
C ILE A 91 -17.23 8.61 16.42
N ILE A 92 -17.15 9.95 16.29
CA ILE A 92 -16.15 10.67 15.47
C ILE A 92 -15.41 11.66 16.37
N VAL A 93 -14.08 11.73 16.23
CA VAL A 93 -13.21 12.60 17.04
C VAL A 93 -12.54 13.62 16.13
N LEU A 94 -13.16 14.83 16.01
CA LEU A 94 -12.65 15.93 15.18
C LEU A 94 -12.17 17.14 15.99
N GLN A 95 -12.71 17.35 17.20
CA GLN A 95 -12.37 18.46 18.08
C GLN A 95 -11.06 18.21 18.84
N ASN A 96 -10.27 19.26 19.04
CA ASN A 96 -8.95 19.16 19.66
C ASN A 96 -8.98 18.65 21.11
N ASN A 97 -9.94 19.14 21.91
CA ASN A 97 -10.15 18.67 23.28
C ASN A 97 -10.49 17.17 23.35
N ARG A 98 -11.33 16.67 22.42
CA ARG A 98 -11.66 15.24 22.32
C ARG A 98 -10.46 14.40 21.90
N ARG A 99 -9.56 14.94 21.06
CA ARG A 99 -8.29 14.27 20.69
C ARG A 99 -7.37 14.13 21.88
N ASN A 100 -7.16 15.21 22.64
CA ASN A 100 -6.37 15.19 23.86
C ASN A 100 -6.92 14.18 24.88
N ASN A 101 -8.23 14.18 25.10
CA ASN A 101 -8.87 13.23 26.00
C ASN A 101 -8.71 11.79 25.51
N LEU A 102 -8.88 11.54 24.21
CA LEU A 102 -8.65 10.21 23.64
C LEU A 102 -7.20 9.76 23.84
N ALA A 103 -6.19 10.62 23.61
CA ALA A 103 -4.79 10.29 23.81
C ALA A 103 -4.46 10.01 25.28
N LYS A 104 -4.99 10.81 26.20
CA LYS A 104 -4.85 10.64 27.66
C LYS A 104 -5.41 9.31 28.15
N THR A 105 -6.57 8.89 27.60
CA THR A 105 -7.27 7.66 27.99
C THR A 105 -6.96 6.46 27.09
N LEU A 106 -5.96 6.59 26.20
CA LEU A 106 -5.56 5.51 25.30
C LEU A 106 -4.69 4.51 26.05
N GLU A 107 -5.21 3.32 26.26
CA GLU A 107 -4.55 2.21 26.94
C GLU A 107 -4.68 0.94 26.16
N ILE A 108 -3.63 0.11 26.19
CA ILE A 108 -3.65 -1.26 25.69
C ILE A 108 -4.09 -2.13 26.86
N ASN A 109 -5.30 -2.66 26.78
CA ASN A 109 -5.98 -3.31 27.89
C ASN A 109 -6.80 -4.54 27.48
N ASP A 110 -6.34 -5.25 26.45
CA ASP A 110 -6.94 -6.48 25.90
C ASP A 110 -8.44 -6.41 25.53
N LYS A 111 -9.01 -5.20 25.49
CA LYS A 111 -10.40 -4.98 25.08
C LYS A 111 -10.46 -4.52 23.62
N ALA A 112 -11.36 -5.12 22.85
CA ALA A 112 -11.67 -4.75 21.48
C ALA A 112 -13.19 -4.56 21.31
N SER A 113 -13.57 -3.55 20.52
CA SER A 113 -14.97 -3.35 20.15
C SER A 113 -15.31 -4.16 18.90
N PRO A 114 -16.57 -4.61 18.73
CA PRO A 114 -17.02 -5.22 17.49
C PRO A 114 -16.74 -4.32 16.27
N ILE A 115 -16.58 -4.93 15.12
CA ILE A 115 -16.20 -4.26 13.88
C ILE A 115 -17.45 -4.02 13.04
N ARG A 116 -17.65 -2.80 12.55
CA ARG A 116 -18.73 -2.46 11.64
C ARG A 116 -18.43 -2.93 10.23
N ARG A 117 -19.22 -3.84 9.66
CA ARG A 117 -19.11 -4.27 8.26
C ARG A 117 -19.70 -3.24 7.31
N CYS A 118 -18.98 -2.93 6.25
CA CYS A 118 -19.41 -2.11 5.12
C CYS A 118 -19.06 -2.80 3.81
N TRP A 119 -20.00 -2.82 2.85
CA TRP A 119 -19.80 -3.46 1.56
C TRP A 119 -19.38 -2.45 0.50
N ILE A 120 -18.18 -2.62 -0.09
CA ILE A 120 -17.65 -1.73 -1.12
C ILE A 120 -17.69 -2.45 -2.48
N PRO A 121 -18.24 -1.82 -3.55
CA PRO A 121 -18.22 -2.41 -4.89
C PRO A 121 -16.78 -2.66 -5.38
N LYS A 122 -16.52 -3.86 -5.92
CA LYS A 122 -15.25 -4.11 -6.64
C LYS A 122 -15.29 -3.44 -7.99
N SER A 123 -14.20 -2.74 -8.37
CA SER A 123 -14.12 -2.07 -9.68
C SER A 123 -14.26 -3.07 -10.83
N GLY A 124 -15.27 -2.89 -11.67
CA GLY A 124 -15.52 -3.72 -12.87
C GLY A 124 -16.06 -5.13 -12.61
N ARG A 125 -16.60 -5.39 -11.41
CA ARG A 125 -17.25 -6.66 -11.07
C ARG A 125 -18.53 -6.40 -10.27
N PRO A 126 -19.56 -7.28 -10.38
CA PRO A 126 -20.80 -7.15 -9.59
C PRO A 126 -20.58 -7.42 -8.09
N GLU A 127 -19.52 -8.13 -7.74
CA GLU A 127 -19.20 -8.51 -6.36
C GLU A 127 -18.82 -7.31 -5.50
N LYS A 128 -19.20 -7.36 -4.24
CA LYS A 128 -18.77 -6.39 -3.21
C LYS A 128 -17.64 -6.98 -2.37
N ARG A 129 -16.81 -6.09 -1.82
CA ARG A 129 -15.75 -6.43 -0.85
C ARG A 129 -16.23 -6.05 0.53
N PRO A 130 -16.21 -6.96 1.53
CA PRO A 130 -16.48 -6.59 2.91
C PRO A 130 -15.32 -5.75 3.45
N LEU A 131 -15.64 -4.61 4.04
CA LEU A 131 -14.69 -3.77 4.76
C LEU A 131 -15.10 -3.71 6.22
N GLY A 132 -14.21 -4.09 7.12
CA GLY A 132 -14.40 -3.99 8.55
C GLY A 132 -13.89 -2.65 9.09
N ILE A 133 -14.74 -1.88 9.73
CA ILE A 133 -14.40 -0.55 10.25
C ILE A 133 -14.39 -0.62 11.78
N PRO A 134 -13.19 -0.65 12.44
CA PRO A 134 -13.07 -0.56 13.89
C PRO A 134 -13.46 0.83 14.41
N THR A 135 -13.72 0.96 15.70
CA THR A 135 -13.95 2.24 16.38
C THR A 135 -12.73 3.18 16.24
N ILE A 136 -12.93 4.47 16.40
CA ILE A 136 -11.80 5.43 16.39
C ILE A 136 -10.79 5.09 17.49
N ARG A 137 -11.25 4.66 18.66
CA ARG A 137 -10.40 4.23 19.78
C ARG A 137 -9.56 3.01 19.40
N ASP A 138 -10.18 1.96 18.84
CA ASP A 138 -9.45 0.77 18.43
C ASP A 138 -8.46 1.06 17.31
N ARG A 139 -8.81 1.90 16.33
CA ARG A 139 -7.85 2.35 15.31
C ARG A 139 -6.65 3.08 15.91
N ALA A 140 -6.85 3.91 16.94
CA ALA A 140 -5.76 4.58 17.64
C ALA A 140 -4.88 3.58 18.43
N LYS A 141 -5.49 2.61 19.13
CA LYS A 141 -4.77 1.49 19.76
C LYS A 141 -3.98 0.66 18.75
N GLN A 142 -4.62 0.30 17.63
CA GLN A 142 -3.96 -0.44 16.54
C GLN A 142 -2.77 0.31 15.97
N ASN A 143 -2.87 1.64 15.83
CA ASN A 143 -1.74 2.45 15.38
C ASN A 143 -0.62 2.50 16.43
N LEU A 144 -0.94 2.59 17.71
CA LEU A 144 0.03 2.56 18.81
C LEU A 144 0.80 1.22 18.84
N VAL A 145 0.08 0.11 18.76
CA VAL A 145 0.71 -1.23 18.66
C VAL A 145 1.52 -1.38 17.38
N LYS A 146 1.04 -0.84 16.27
CA LYS A 146 1.78 -0.83 15.00
C LYS A 146 3.11 -0.08 15.12
N LEU A 147 3.15 1.07 15.81
CA LEU A 147 4.41 1.82 16.05
C LEU A 147 5.46 0.98 16.79
N ALA A 148 5.04 0.09 17.68
CA ALA A 148 5.92 -0.81 18.43
C ALA A 148 6.31 -2.08 17.66
N LEU A 149 5.36 -2.66 16.89
CA LEU A 149 5.53 -3.96 16.23
C LEU A 149 6.19 -3.87 14.85
N GLU A 150 5.88 -2.81 14.07
CA GLU A 150 6.38 -2.66 12.71
C GLU A 150 7.92 -2.63 12.61
N PRO A 151 8.66 -1.91 13.49
CA PRO A 151 10.13 -1.91 13.46
C PRO A 151 10.75 -3.28 13.71
N GLN A 152 10.19 -4.07 14.63
CA GLN A 152 10.59 -5.46 14.85
C GLN A 152 10.53 -6.27 13.57
N TRP A 153 9.37 -6.23 12.91
CA TRP A 153 9.14 -7.03 11.72
C TRP A 153 9.87 -6.51 10.49
N GLU A 154 10.12 -5.21 10.40
CA GLU A 154 11.02 -4.68 9.36
C GLU A 154 12.46 -5.22 9.54
N GLY A 155 12.94 -5.40 10.77
CA GLY A 155 14.19 -6.10 11.05
C GLY A 155 14.19 -7.53 10.50
N VAL A 156 13.14 -8.30 10.77
CA VAL A 156 12.96 -9.67 10.24
C VAL A 156 12.82 -9.69 8.72
N PHE A 157 11.96 -8.83 8.15
CA PHE A 157 11.73 -8.77 6.70
C PHE A 157 12.98 -8.36 5.93
N SER A 158 13.86 -7.54 6.50
CA SER A 158 15.11 -7.14 5.85
C SER A 158 16.05 -8.33 5.60
N ILE A 159 15.88 -9.42 6.34
CA ILE A 159 16.68 -10.64 6.23
C ILE A 159 15.91 -11.74 5.49
N LYS A 160 14.68 -12.00 5.92
CA LYS A 160 13.90 -13.19 5.50
C LYS A 160 12.92 -12.92 4.34
N ASP A 161 12.52 -11.68 4.08
CA ASP A 161 11.48 -11.36 3.10
C ASP A 161 11.81 -10.05 2.35
N CYS A 162 13.02 -10.02 1.79
CA CYS A 162 13.61 -8.83 1.17
C CYS A 162 12.81 -8.34 -0.04
N ASN A 163 12.16 -9.23 -0.77
CA ASN A 163 11.39 -8.94 -1.98
C ASN A 163 9.87 -8.81 -1.74
N SER A 164 9.48 -8.54 -0.51
CA SER A 164 8.13 -8.13 -0.14
C SER A 164 8.05 -6.60 -0.06
N TYR A 165 7.05 -5.99 -0.71
CA TYR A 165 6.98 -4.54 -0.90
C TYR A 165 5.68 -3.90 -0.37
N GLY A 166 4.55 -4.61 -0.44
CA GLY A 166 3.26 -4.06 -0.05
C GLY A 166 3.14 -3.71 1.43
N PHE A 167 2.61 -2.53 1.73
CA PHE A 167 2.34 -2.05 3.09
C PHE A 167 3.57 -1.96 4.02
N ARG A 168 4.76 -1.86 3.46
CA ARG A 168 6.02 -1.70 4.20
C ARG A 168 6.55 -0.28 4.11
N PRO A 169 7.15 0.28 5.18
CA PRO A 169 7.75 1.60 5.16
C PRO A 169 8.86 1.72 4.11
N GLY A 170 8.91 2.85 3.41
CA GLY A 170 9.96 3.12 2.43
C GLY A 170 9.95 2.22 1.19
N ARG A 171 8.93 1.38 0.98
CA ARG A 171 8.78 0.49 -0.18
C ARG A 171 7.53 0.80 -0.97
N SER A 172 7.64 0.73 -2.28
CA SER A 172 6.59 1.10 -3.22
C SER A 172 6.29 0.00 -4.25
N ALA A 173 5.17 0.12 -4.95
CA ALA A 173 4.86 -0.72 -6.10
C ALA A 173 5.89 -0.56 -7.24
N ASN A 174 6.53 0.61 -7.34
CA ASN A 174 7.58 0.85 -8.33
C ASN A 174 8.88 0.10 -8.03
N ASP A 175 9.19 -0.12 -6.74
CA ASP A 175 10.33 -0.96 -6.34
C ASP A 175 10.07 -2.42 -6.69
N ALA A 176 8.85 -2.92 -6.44
CA ALA A 176 8.42 -4.25 -6.86
C ALA A 176 8.50 -4.41 -8.40
N ARG A 177 8.00 -3.41 -9.16
CA ARG A 177 8.13 -3.35 -10.62
C ARG A 177 9.59 -3.42 -11.07
N ALA A 178 10.47 -2.65 -10.44
CA ALA A 178 11.90 -2.66 -10.76
C ALA A 178 12.55 -4.03 -10.48
N SER A 179 12.10 -4.70 -9.43
CA SER A 179 12.54 -6.05 -9.10
C SER A 179 12.12 -7.07 -10.16
N VAL A 180 10.85 -7.05 -10.59
CA VAL A 180 10.36 -7.89 -11.70
C VAL A 180 11.18 -7.65 -12.97
N ALA A 181 11.41 -6.38 -13.34
CA ALA A 181 12.16 -6.01 -14.54
C ALA A 181 13.61 -6.55 -14.56
N ARG A 182 14.24 -6.71 -13.38
CA ARG A 182 15.58 -7.32 -13.28
C ARG A 182 15.59 -8.80 -13.63
N TRP A 183 14.52 -9.52 -13.31
CA TRP A 183 14.41 -10.95 -13.54
C TRP A 183 14.07 -11.34 -14.99
N ILE A 184 13.29 -10.51 -15.71
CA ILE A 184 12.79 -10.81 -17.07
C ILE A 184 13.70 -10.33 -18.20
N ARG A 185 15.02 -10.25 -17.97
CA ARG A 185 16.01 -9.87 -19.01
C ARG A 185 16.26 -10.92 -20.09
N SER A 186 15.74 -12.12 -19.92
CA SER A 186 15.68 -13.21 -20.88
C SER A 186 14.33 -13.90 -20.74
N VAL A 187 13.95 -14.74 -21.71
CA VAL A 187 12.69 -15.50 -21.61
C VAL A 187 12.71 -16.37 -20.36
N LYS A 188 11.69 -16.26 -19.56
CA LYS A 188 11.49 -16.94 -18.29
C LYS A 188 10.06 -17.46 -18.19
N TYR A 189 9.86 -18.44 -17.31
CA TYR A 189 8.54 -18.84 -16.86
C TYR A 189 8.16 -18.03 -15.62
N VAL A 190 6.93 -17.57 -15.58
CA VAL A 190 6.38 -16.71 -14.54
C VAL A 190 5.11 -17.34 -13.97
N LEU A 191 5.09 -17.57 -12.67
CA LEU A 191 3.88 -17.83 -11.92
C LEU A 191 3.31 -16.47 -11.49
N ASP A 192 2.16 -16.09 -12.04
CA ASP A 192 1.35 -14.97 -11.61
C ASP A 192 0.26 -15.52 -10.67
N ALA A 193 0.28 -15.15 -9.39
CA ALA A 193 -0.53 -15.78 -8.38
C ALA A 193 -1.14 -14.78 -7.38
N ASP A 194 -2.35 -15.09 -6.95
CA ASP A 194 -3.13 -14.35 -5.96
C ASP A 194 -3.57 -15.31 -4.84
N ILE A 195 -3.58 -14.85 -3.60
CA ILE A 195 -4.02 -15.64 -2.45
C ILE A 195 -5.52 -15.47 -2.26
N ASN A 196 -6.25 -16.57 -2.16
CA ASN A 196 -7.70 -16.54 -2.00
C ASN A 196 -8.09 -15.98 -0.63
N LYS A 197 -8.83 -14.85 -0.61
CA LYS A 197 -9.33 -14.20 0.62
C LYS A 197 -8.28 -14.11 1.73
N CYS A 198 -7.06 -13.67 1.40
CA CYS A 198 -5.90 -13.69 2.30
C CYS A 198 -6.22 -13.14 3.70
N TYR A 199 -6.85 -11.95 3.77
CA TYR A 199 -7.18 -11.34 5.05
C TYR A 199 -8.24 -12.10 5.86
N ASP A 200 -9.14 -12.80 5.20
CA ASP A 200 -10.33 -13.40 5.82
C ASP A 200 -10.07 -14.84 6.35
N ARG A 201 -8.90 -15.43 6.05
CA ARG A 201 -8.64 -16.87 6.31
C ARG A 201 -7.36 -17.17 7.09
N ILE A 202 -6.57 -16.15 7.47
CA ILE A 202 -5.34 -16.36 8.24
C ILE A 202 -5.67 -17.05 9.57
N ASN A 203 -5.00 -18.16 9.86
CA ASN A 203 -5.15 -18.87 11.13
C ASN A 203 -4.62 -18.02 12.29
N HIS A 204 -5.48 -17.75 13.28
CA HIS A 204 -5.17 -16.90 14.44
C HIS A 204 -4.05 -17.48 15.28
N LYS A 205 -4.09 -18.80 15.58
CA LYS A 205 -3.07 -19.46 16.40
C LYS A 205 -1.69 -19.35 15.75
N TYR A 206 -1.57 -19.68 14.46
CA TYR A 206 -0.32 -19.55 13.72
C TYR A 206 0.22 -18.12 13.76
N LEU A 207 -0.66 -17.13 13.55
CA LEU A 207 -0.26 -15.72 13.57
C LEU A 207 0.24 -15.30 14.95
N LEU A 208 -0.48 -15.65 16.02
CA LEU A 208 -0.12 -15.31 17.41
C LEU A 208 1.19 -15.98 17.84
N ASP A 209 1.39 -17.25 17.51
CA ASP A 209 2.63 -17.97 17.79
C ASP A 209 3.86 -17.33 17.09
N LYS A 210 3.62 -16.76 15.90
CA LYS A 210 4.67 -16.14 15.09
C LYS A 210 5.07 -14.73 15.55
N LEU A 211 4.20 -14.00 16.26
CA LEU A 211 4.40 -12.59 16.60
C LEU A 211 5.68 -12.31 17.40
N ASN A 212 6.04 -13.18 18.34
CA ASN A 212 7.21 -13.03 19.22
C ASN A 212 7.39 -11.58 19.74
N CYS A 213 6.34 -11.02 20.30
CA CYS A 213 6.30 -9.66 20.84
C CYS A 213 6.02 -9.65 22.35
N SER A 214 5.91 -8.46 22.96
CA SER A 214 5.57 -8.36 24.38
C SER A 214 4.16 -8.92 24.65
N PRO A 215 3.91 -9.58 25.81
CA PRO A 215 2.63 -10.23 26.12
C PRO A 215 1.42 -9.30 25.99
N ILE A 216 1.55 -8.05 26.45
CA ILE A 216 0.47 -7.05 26.36
C ILE A 216 0.07 -6.75 24.90
N VAL A 217 1.03 -6.72 23.98
CA VAL A 217 0.79 -6.54 22.56
C VAL A 217 0.10 -7.77 21.97
N GLN A 218 0.58 -8.95 22.32
CA GLN A 218 0.03 -10.22 21.84
C GLN A 218 -1.43 -10.40 22.25
N THR A 219 -1.76 -10.19 23.52
CA THR A 219 -3.13 -10.30 24.06
C THR A 219 -4.08 -9.28 23.39
N GLN A 220 -3.60 -8.07 23.19
CA GLN A 220 -4.41 -7.05 22.51
C GLN A 220 -4.67 -7.41 21.03
N ILE A 221 -3.68 -7.97 20.33
CA ILE A 221 -3.86 -8.45 18.95
C ILE A 221 -4.89 -9.60 18.93
N GLU A 222 -4.78 -10.56 19.85
CA GLU A 222 -5.73 -11.65 19.98
C GLU A 222 -7.16 -11.13 20.16
N SER A 223 -7.36 -10.13 21.01
CA SER A 223 -8.68 -9.50 21.23
C SER A 223 -9.24 -8.88 19.95
N TRP A 224 -8.40 -8.23 19.12
CA TRP A 224 -8.85 -7.70 17.82
C TRP A 224 -9.16 -8.80 16.80
N LEU A 225 -8.43 -9.91 16.81
CA LEU A 225 -8.67 -11.03 15.92
C LEU A 225 -10.01 -11.73 16.26
N LYS A 226 -10.33 -11.82 17.55
CA LYS A 226 -11.59 -12.40 18.05
C LYS A 226 -12.75 -11.40 18.10
N ALA A 227 -12.48 -10.09 17.83
CA ALA A 227 -13.54 -9.08 17.85
C ALA A 227 -14.64 -9.44 16.84
N GLY A 228 -15.88 -9.53 17.31
CA GLY A 228 -17.04 -9.87 16.50
C GLY A 228 -17.30 -8.83 15.39
N ILE A 229 -18.02 -9.25 14.38
CA ILE A 229 -18.38 -8.42 13.23
C ILE A 229 -19.87 -8.12 13.30
N LEU A 230 -20.23 -6.83 13.25
CA LEU A 230 -21.61 -6.36 13.20
C LEU A 230 -21.95 -5.91 11.77
N ASP A 231 -22.88 -6.60 11.12
CA ASP A 231 -23.45 -6.17 9.85
C ASP A 231 -24.78 -5.44 10.12
N LYS A 232 -24.85 -4.14 9.77
CA LYS A 232 -26.06 -3.32 9.97
C LYS A 232 -27.26 -3.74 9.10
N TYR A 233 -27.03 -4.60 8.12
CA TYR A 233 -28.09 -5.04 7.20
C TYR A 233 -28.75 -6.35 7.65
N GLU A 234 -28.27 -6.98 8.73
CA GLU A 234 -28.92 -8.15 9.32
C GLU A 234 -29.90 -7.73 10.42
N VAL A 235 -31.10 -8.28 10.33
CA VAL A 235 -32.17 -8.03 11.32
C VAL A 235 -31.75 -8.67 12.63
N GLY A 236 -31.64 -7.87 13.71
CA GLY A 236 -31.38 -8.37 15.03
C GLY A 236 -30.03 -8.04 15.66
N ASN A 237 -29.18 -7.20 15.05
CA ASN A 237 -27.85 -6.83 15.60
C ASN A 237 -27.01 -8.05 16.00
N HIS A 238 -27.04 -9.13 15.24
CA HIS A 238 -26.26 -10.32 15.52
C HIS A 238 -24.77 -10.02 15.33
N ILE A 239 -23.96 -10.33 16.35
CA ILE A 239 -22.50 -10.22 16.27
C ILE A 239 -21.99 -11.61 15.84
N GLU A 240 -21.47 -11.70 14.62
CA GLU A 240 -20.77 -12.90 14.16
C GLU A 240 -19.42 -13.00 14.87
N GLU A 241 -19.12 -14.11 15.49
CA GLU A 241 -17.78 -14.40 16.01
C GLU A 241 -16.77 -14.54 14.87
N ASN A 242 -15.56 -14.04 15.09
CA ASN A 242 -14.49 -14.08 14.10
C ASN A 242 -13.44 -15.10 14.52
N GLU A 243 -13.52 -16.30 13.96
CA GLU A 243 -12.58 -17.39 14.27
C GLU A 243 -11.33 -17.39 13.39
N LEU A 244 -11.40 -16.75 12.21
CA LEU A 244 -10.34 -16.74 11.21
C LEU A 244 -10.14 -15.34 10.63
N GLY A 245 -8.92 -15.07 10.19
CA GLY A 245 -8.60 -13.89 9.43
C GLY A 245 -8.37 -12.63 10.25
N THR A 246 -8.04 -11.57 9.54
CA THR A 246 -7.86 -10.23 10.09
C THR A 246 -8.83 -9.27 9.40
N PRO A 247 -9.50 -8.37 10.14
CA PRO A 247 -10.51 -7.48 9.54
C PRO A 247 -9.93 -6.63 8.40
N GLN A 248 -10.51 -6.73 7.21
CA GLN A 248 -10.14 -5.83 6.10
C GLN A 248 -10.53 -4.39 6.45
N GLY A 249 -9.54 -3.53 6.76
CA GLY A 249 -9.75 -2.13 7.13
C GLY A 249 -9.23 -1.76 8.52
N GLY A 250 -8.75 -2.71 9.30
CA GLY A 250 -7.95 -2.47 10.49
C GLY A 250 -6.62 -1.80 10.14
N VAL A 251 -6.14 -0.90 10.98
CA VAL A 251 -4.87 -0.18 10.78
C VAL A 251 -3.66 -1.13 10.84
N ILE A 252 -3.75 -2.17 11.66
CA ILE A 252 -2.68 -3.15 11.87
C ILE A 252 -2.77 -4.34 10.91
N SER A 253 -3.96 -4.62 10.32
CA SER A 253 -4.20 -5.82 9.51
C SER A 253 -3.20 -6.03 8.36
N PRO A 254 -2.75 -4.99 7.62
CA PRO A 254 -1.74 -5.17 6.57
C PRO A 254 -0.39 -5.66 7.11
N LEU A 255 0.02 -5.21 8.31
CA LEU A 255 1.23 -5.69 8.97
C LEU A 255 1.09 -7.15 9.39
N LEU A 256 -0.04 -7.51 10.00
CA LEU A 256 -0.33 -8.89 10.42
C LEU A 256 -0.34 -9.86 9.23
N ALA A 257 -0.91 -9.45 8.10
CA ALA A 257 -0.89 -10.25 6.88
C ALA A 257 0.54 -10.44 6.34
N ASN A 258 1.38 -9.39 6.36
CA ASN A 258 2.79 -9.50 5.99
C ASN A 258 3.56 -10.44 6.94
N ILE A 259 3.27 -10.39 8.24
CA ILE A 259 3.83 -11.29 9.25
C ILE A 259 3.44 -12.74 8.95
N ALA A 260 2.16 -13.01 8.70
CA ALA A 260 1.69 -14.35 8.37
C ALA A 260 2.41 -14.93 7.15
N LEU A 261 2.56 -14.13 6.09
CA LEU A 261 3.15 -14.53 4.80
C LEU A 261 4.70 -14.53 4.79
N CYS A 262 5.35 -13.99 5.83
CA CYS A 262 6.81 -14.03 5.95
C CYS A 262 7.29 -15.48 6.06
N GLY A 263 8.29 -15.85 5.27
CA GLY A 263 8.87 -17.21 5.28
C GLY A 263 8.74 -17.94 3.93
N ILE A 264 7.96 -17.44 2.98
CA ILE A 264 7.89 -18.01 1.62
C ILE A 264 9.23 -17.83 0.89
N GLU A 265 9.82 -16.64 0.95
CA GLU A 265 11.08 -16.34 0.25
C GLU A 265 12.26 -17.23 0.71
N PRO A 266 12.50 -17.46 2.02
CA PRO A 266 13.53 -18.39 2.47
C PRO A 266 13.35 -19.81 1.95
N ILE A 267 12.15 -20.37 1.98
CA ILE A 267 11.86 -21.73 1.49
C ILE A 267 12.22 -21.86 0.01
N LEU A 268 11.88 -20.83 -0.78
CA LEU A 268 12.24 -20.83 -2.20
C LEU A 268 13.75 -20.67 -2.42
N LYS A 269 14.43 -19.83 -1.63
CA LYS A 269 15.90 -19.64 -1.73
C LYS A 269 16.70 -20.88 -1.31
N GLU A 270 16.19 -21.63 -0.34
CA GLU A 270 16.80 -22.89 0.10
C GLU A 270 16.77 -23.94 -1.02
N LYS A 271 15.64 -24.05 -1.71
CA LYS A 271 15.43 -25.04 -2.77
C LYS A 271 16.04 -24.63 -4.12
N PHE A 272 16.01 -23.35 -4.46
CA PHE A 272 16.34 -22.86 -5.79
C PHE A 272 17.43 -21.78 -5.77
N LYS A 273 18.48 -21.96 -6.57
CA LYS A 273 19.55 -20.96 -6.75
C LYS A 273 19.15 -19.77 -7.62
N LYS A 274 18.20 -19.95 -8.55
CA LYS A 274 17.85 -18.96 -9.60
C LYS A 274 16.34 -18.78 -9.74
N VAL A 275 15.65 -18.57 -8.63
CA VAL A 275 14.22 -18.25 -8.63
C VAL A 275 14.02 -16.86 -8.02
N GLY A 276 13.30 -16.00 -8.73
CA GLY A 276 12.87 -14.68 -8.24
C GLY A 276 11.49 -14.79 -7.62
N TYR A 277 11.35 -14.32 -6.38
CA TYR A 277 10.06 -14.16 -5.70
C TYR A 277 9.84 -12.68 -5.43
N ILE A 278 8.76 -12.10 -5.91
CA ILE A 278 8.41 -10.70 -5.72
C ILE A 278 6.96 -10.62 -5.25
N ARG A 279 6.75 -10.09 -4.05
CA ARG A 279 5.42 -10.00 -3.42
C ARG A 279 5.01 -8.55 -3.13
N TYR A 280 3.75 -8.25 -3.38
CA TYR A 280 3.10 -7.00 -2.96
C TYR A 280 1.78 -7.31 -2.27
N ALA A 281 1.78 -7.35 -0.94
CA ALA A 281 0.67 -7.82 -0.12
C ALA A 281 0.27 -9.27 -0.44
N ASP A 282 -0.92 -9.51 -0.96
CA ASP A 282 -1.47 -10.79 -1.40
C ASP A 282 -1.13 -11.15 -2.86
N ASP A 283 -0.79 -10.17 -3.70
CA ASP A 283 -0.32 -10.40 -5.07
C ASP A 283 1.17 -10.76 -5.11
N PHE A 284 1.57 -11.79 -5.84
CA PHE A 284 2.98 -12.11 -6.03
C PHE A 284 3.28 -12.77 -7.36
N VAL A 285 4.55 -12.69 -7.77
CA VAL A 285 5.07 -13.41 -8.93
C VAL A 285 6.30 -14.21 -8.56
N VAL A 286 6.40 -15.42 -9.15
CA VAL A 286 7.62 -16.25 -9.09
C VAL A 286 8.17 -16.38 -10.48
N ILE A 287 9.46 -16.14 -10.65
CA ILE A 287 10.13 -16.10 -11.96
C ILE A 287 11.29 -17.09 -11.96
N ALA A 288 11.29 -18.03 -12.90
CA ALA A 288 12.34 -19.03 -13.02
C ALA A 288 12.75 -19.28 -14.49
N GLU A 289 13.88 -19.97 -14.67
CA GLU A 289 14.38 -20.33 -16.00
C GLU A 289 13.61 -21.48 -16.62
N THR A 290 13.14 -22.43 -15.81
CA THR A 290 12.46 -23.64 -16.29
C THR A 290 11.02 -23.71 -15.81
N LEU A 291 10.15 -24.34 -16.59
CA LEU A 291 8.78 -24.62 -16.21
C LEU A 291 8.71 -25.52 -14.96
N LYS A 292 9.64 -26.49 -14.85
CA LYS A 292 9.73 -27.42 -13.72
C LYS A 292 9.92 -26.65 -12.41
N ASP A 293 10.86 -25.69 -12.38
CA ASP A 293 11.13 -24.89 -11.18
C ASP A 293 9.91 -24.05 -10.75
N VAL A 294 9.16 -23.50 -11.72
CA VAL A 294 7.94 -22.74 -11.43
C VAL A 294 6.84 -23.62 -10.84
N ILE A 295 6.65 -24.83 -11.38
CA ILE A 295 5.65 -25.79 -10.88
C ILE A 295 6.03 -26.25 -9.46
N GLU A 296 7.30 -26.58 -9.23
CA GLU A 296 7.79 -26.99 -7.92
C GLU A 296 7.69 -25.84 -6.91
N ALA A 297 8.02 -24.60 -7.29
CA ALA A 297 7.83 -23.43 -6.46
C ALA A 297 6.35 -23.20 -6.10
N LYS A 298 5.42 -23.37 -7.06
CA LYS A 298 3.98 -23.32 -6.80
C LYS A 298 3.58 -24.34 -5.73
N LYS A 299 4.07 -25.57 -5.81
CA LYS A 299 3.79 -26.63 -4.84
C LYS A 299 4.28 -26.25 -3.43
N LEU A 300 5.53 -25.81 -3.29
CA LEU A 300 6.10 -25.39 -2.01
C LEU A 300 5.34 -24.20 -1.38
N ILE A 301 4.94 -23.24 -2.21
CA ILE A 301 4.12 -22.11 -1.74
C ILE A 301 2.75 -22.60 -1.27
N SER A 302 2.10 -23.49 -2.00
CA SER A 302 0.81 -24.05 -1.62
C SER A 302 0.89 -24.81 -0.29
N GLU A 303 1.94 -25.60 -0.09
CA GLU A 303 2.20 -26.31 1.17
C GLU A 303 2.44 -25.33 2.35
N PHE A 304 3.16 -24.24 2.11
CA PHE A 304 3.36 -23.20 3.11
C PHE A 304 2.03 -22.49 3.45
N LEU A 305 1.25 -22.11 2.43
CA LEU A 305 -0.03 -21.44 2.61
C LEU A 305 -1.04 -22.31 3.36
N ALA A 306 -1.09 -23.61 3.07
CA ALA A 306 -1.95 -24.57 3.78
C ALA A 306 -1.68 -24.59 5.29
N LYS A 307 -0.40 -24.51 5.72
CA LYS A 307 -0.01 -24.45 7.15
C LYS A 307 -0.59 -23.23 7.87
N ILE A 308 -0.85 -22.14 7.15
CA ILE A 308 -1.37 -20.89 7.71
C ILE A 308 -2.86 -20.69 7.44
N GLY A 309 -3.55 -21.71 6.91
CA GLY A 309 -4.97 -21.68 6.61
C GLY A 309 -5.34 -20.98 5.31
N LEU A 310 -4.36 -20.76 4.43
CA LEU A 310 -4.54 -20.07 3.16
C LEU A 310 -4.35 -21.00 1.96
N GLU A 311 -4.88 -20.57 0.82
CA GLU A 311 -4.77 -21.28 -0.45
C GLU A 311 -4.56 -20.31 -1.63
N LEU A 312 -3.97 -20.78 -2.71
CA LEU A 312 -3.88 -20.01 -3.95
C LEU A 312 -5.26 -19.92 -4.62
N SER A 313 -5.55 -18.79 -5.26
CA SER A 313 -6.73 -18.65 -6.11
C SER A 313 -6.48 -19.36 -7.43
N GLU A 314 -7.11 -20.51 -7.68
CA GLU A 314 -6.92 -21.29 -8.92
C GLU A 314 -7.32 -20.48 -10.16
N ASP A 315 -8.42 -19.75 -10.12
CA ASP A 315 -8.91 -18.93 -11.25
C ASP A 315 -7.93 -17.83 -11.66
N LYS A 316 -7.10 -17.34 -10.73
CA LYS A 316 -6.19 -16.22 -10.95
C LYS A 316 -4.73 -16.65 -11.05
N THR A 317 -4.41 -17.86 -10.63
CA THR A 317 -3.03 -18.36 -10.65
C THR A 317 -2.71 -18.96 -12.02
N LYS A 318 -1.71 -18.38 -12.71
CA LYS A 318 -1.35 -18.76 -14.07
C LYS A 318 0.16 -18.90 -14.19
N VAL A 319 0.59 -19.90 -14.98
CA VAL A 319 1.97 -20.01 -15.42
C VAL A 319 2.06 -19.51 -16.86
N ILE A 320 2.88 -18.52 -17.10
CA ILE A 320 2.97 -17.78 -18.37
C ILE A 320 4.45 -17.66 -18.75
N LYS A 321 4.77 -17.66 -20.03
CA LYS A 321 6.11 -17.25 -20.50
C LYS A 321 6.22 -15.75 -20.56
N SER A 322 7.37 -15.20 -20.20
CA SER A 322 7.59 -13.76 -20.13
C SER A 322 7.55 -13.05 -21.51
N ASP A 323 7.74 -13.79 -22.61
CA ASP A 323 7.59 -13.30 -23.99
C ASP A 323 6.12 -13.16 -24.42
N GLU A 324 5.20 -13.93 -23.84
CA GLU A 324 3.76 -13.75 -24.02
C GLU A 324 3.26 -12.49 -23.28
N GLY A 325 3.94 -12.11 -22.21
CA GLY A 325 3.61 -10.96 -21.37
C GLY A 325 2.62 -11.29 -20.24
N PHE A 326 2.84 -10.68 -19.08
CA PHE A 326 2.00 -10.84 -17.89
C PHE A 326 1.73 -9.49 -17.21
N ASN A 327 0.72 -9.44 -16.35
CA ASN A 327 0.32 -8.22 -15.66
C ASN A 327 0.62 -8.33 -14.16
N PHE A 328 1.31 -7.33 -13.61
CA PHE A 328 1.53 -7.23 -12.17
C PHE A 328 1.48 -5.77 -11.74
N LEU A 329 0.77 -5.46 -10.66
CA LEU A 329 0.60 -4.10 -10.09
C LEU A 329 0.18 -3.05 -11.12
N GLY A 330 -0.68 -3.41 -12.06
CA GLY A 330 -1.15 -2.49 -13.10
C GLY A 330 -0.20 -2.26 -14.28
N PHE A 331 0.97 -2.89 -14.28
CA PHE A 331 1.90 -2.91 -15.39
C PHE A 331 1.76 -4.20 -16.19
N THR A 332 2.00 -4.13 -17.49
CA THR A 332 2.26 -5.30 -18.35
C THR A 332 3.77 -5.41 -18.53
N PHE A 333 4.32 -6.56 -18.25
CA PHE A 333 5.71 -6.94 -18.44
C PHE A 333 5.82 -7.89 -19.62
N GLN A 334 6.83 -7.70 -20.47
CA GLN A 334 7.08 -8.58 -21.61
C GLN A 334 8.56 -8.64 -21.93
N THR A 335 9.09 -9.84 -22.18
CA THR A 335 10.41 -10.05 -22.74
C THR A 335 10.30 -10.02 -24.28
N LEU A 336 11.14 -9.23 -24.92
CA LEU A 336 11.16 -9.10 -26.39
C LEU A 336 12.47 -9.63 -26.92
N SER A 337 12.42 -10.41 -28.01
CA SER A 337 13.64 -10.76 -28.77
C SER A 337 14.16 -9.50 -29.47
N CYS A 338 15.44 -9.24 -29.38
CA CYS A 338 16.12 -8.19 -30.11
C CYS A 338 16.96 -8.84 -31.22
N SER A 339 16.54 -8.67 -32.49
CA SER A 339 17.43 -8.93 -33.62
C SER A 339 18.52 -7.85 -33.64
N TYR A 340 19.71 -8.21 -34.14
CA TYR A 340 20.88 -7.32 -34.24
C TYR A 340 20.58 -5.97 -34.92
N HIS A 341 19.63 -5.92 -35.85
CA HIS A 341 19.21 -4.72 -36.58
C HIS A 341 18.48 -3.67 -35.70
N HIS A 342 17.80 -4.07 -34.63
CA HIS A 342 17.14 -3.10 -33.71
C HIS A 342 18.08 -2.51 -32.67
N ALA A 343 19.28 -3.05 -32.47
CA ALA A 343 20.30 -2.50 -31.58
C ALA A 343 20.94 -1.21 -32.13
N THR A 344 20.68 -0.85 -33.39
CA THR A 344 21.22 0.35 -34.06
C THR A 344 20.32 1.58 -33.98
N THR A 345 19.16 1.53 -33.30
CA THR A 345 18.32 2.69 -33.12
C THR A 345 19.02 3.78 -32.30
N PRO A 346 18.85 5.07 -32.63
CA PRO A 346 19.52 6.18 -31.95
C PRO A 346 19.33 6.22 -30.43
N SER A 347 18.19 5.74 -29.94
CA SER A 347 17.89 5.64 -28.50
C SER A 347 18.74 4.60 -27.76
N LEU A 348 19.11 3.49 -28.42
CA LEU A 348 20.00 2.48 -27.87
C LEU A 348 21.48 2.91 -27.99
N LYS A 349 21.84 3.65 -29.06
CA LYS A 349 23.16 4.27 -29.18
C LYS A 349 23.44 5.28 -28.07
N ARG A 350 22.47 6.14 -27.68
CA ARG A 350 22.62 7.07 -26.55
C ARG A 350 22.83 6.37 -25.21
N ARG A 351 22.12 5.29 -24.93
CA ARG A 351 22.32 4.50 -23.70
C ARG A 351 23.67 3.78 -23.64
N ARG A 352 24.30 3.54 -24.79
CA ARG A 352 25.64 2.95 -24.89
C ARG A 352 26.76 3.92 -24.53
N ILE A 353 26.53 5.23 -24.71
CA ILE A 353 27.54 6.29 -24.47
C ILE A 353 27.67 6.59 -22.96
N ASP A 354 26.61 6.40 -22.17
CA ASP A 354 26.57 6.77 -20.75
C ASP A 354 27.01 5.66 -19.77
N LEU A 355 27.52 4.53 -20.27
CA LEU A 355 28.05 3.44 -19.43
C LEU A 355 29.47 3.03 -19.87
N PRO A 356 30.52 3.74 -19.38
CA PRO A 356 31.92 3.43 -19.69
C PRO A 356 32.35 2.01 -19.30
N ILE A 357 31.72 1.45 -18.26
CA ILE A 357 32.01 0.11 -17.69
C ILE A 357 31.66 -1.06 -18.63
N LEU A 358 30.82 -0.82 -19.65
CA LEU A 358 30.43 -1.88 -20.61
C LEU A 358 31.38 -2.02 -21.81
N ARG A 359 32.42 -1.19 -21.91
CA ARG A 359 33.38 -1.27 -23.02
C ARG A 359 34.46 -2.35 -22.86
N GLU A 360 34.77 -2.74 -21.63
CA GLU A 360 35.85 -3.71 -21.37
C GLU A 360 35.38 -5.16 -21.22
N ASN A 361 34.16 -5.39 -20.80
CA ASN A 361 33.58 -6.73 -20.75
C ASN A 361 32.65 -6.92 -21.94
N LYS A 362 33.11 -7.63 -22.99
CA LYS A 362 32.31 -8.19 -24.08
C LYS A 362 31.34 -9.24 -23.52
N LEU A 363 30.41 -8.84 -22.68
CA LEU A 363 29.26 -9.67 -22.35
C LEU A 363 28.50 -9.88 -23.66
N PRO A 364 28.27 -11.13 -24.08
CA PRO A 364 27.54 -11.41 -25.30
C PRO A 364 26.18 -10.69 -25.18
N PHE A 365 25.86 -9.87 -26.18
CA PHE A 365 24.56 -9.24 -26.32
C PHE A 365 23.52 -10.37 -26.33
N ARG A 366 22.91 -10.65 -25.19
CA ARG A 366 21.81 -11.60 -25.10
C ARG A 366 20.70 -10.98 -25.92
N GLY A 367 20.24 -11.63 -27.00
CA GLY A 367 19.26 -11.14 -27.94
C GLY A 367 17.85 -10.86 -27.37
N TYR A 368 17.76 -10.39 -26.13
CA TYR A 368 16.52 -10.09 -25.44
C TYR A 368 16.57 -8.74 -24.71
N THR A 369 15.46 -8.04 -24.74
CA THR A 369 15.18 -6.85 -23.92
C THR A 369 13.83 -7.04 -23.22
N TYR A 370 13.54 -6.20 -22.24
CA TYR A 370 12.22 -6.23 -21.60
C TYR A 370 11.48 -4.92 -21.83
N LYS A 371 10.17 -5.00 -21.84
CA LYS A 371 9.25 -3.89 -21.94
C LYS A 371 8.32 -3.88 -20.74
N THR A 372 8.10 -2.71 -20.17
CA THR A 372 7.13 -2.52 -19.09
C THR A 372 6.24 -1.35 -19.46
N GLU A 373 4.92 -1.56 -19.55
CA GLU A 373 3.94 -0.54 -19.94
C GLU A 373 2.74 -0.54 -18.97
N PRO A 374 1.94 0.54 -18.93
CA PRO A 374 0.65 0.51 -18.26
C PRO A 374 -0.24 -0.58 -18.86
N SER A 375 -0.82 -1.44 -18.04
CA SER A 375 -1.68 -2.52 -18.52
C SER A 375 -2.96 -1.99 -19.18
N LYS A 376 -3.50 -2.74 -20.14
CA LYS A 376 -4.78 -2.40 -20.79
C LYS A 376 -5.89 -2.15 -19.77
N LYS A 377 -5.93 -2.96 -18.70
CA LYS A 377 -6.89 -2.81 -17.60
C LYS A 377 -6.69 -1.49 -16.85
N ALA A 378 -5.44 -1.11 -16.53
CA ALA A 378 -5.13 0.16 -15.86
C ALA A 378 -5.53 1.38 -16.71
N ILE A 379 -5.25 1.33 -18.02
CA ILE A 379 -5.65 2.37 -18.98
C ILE A 379 -7.18 2.51 -19.04
N ASN A 380 -7.88 1.39 -19.18
CA ASN A 380 -9.34 1.39 -19.28
C ASN A 380 -10.01 1.86 -17.98
N ASN A 381 -9.50 1.44 -16.83
CA ASN A 381 -9.98 1.91 -15.52
C ASN A 381 -9.81 3.42 -15.39
N HIS A 382 -8.64 3.96 -15.76
CA HIS A 382 -8.41 5.40 -15.71
C HIS A 382 -9.34 6.18 -16.67
N LYS A 383 -9.52 5.68 -17.90
CA LYS A 383 -10.50 6.23 -18.84
C LYS A 383 -11.92 6.25 -18.24
N GLN A 384 -12.30 5.19 -17.54
CA GLN A 384 -13.63 5.10 -16.91
C GLN A 384 -13.79 6.09 -15.76
N VAL A 385 -12.77 6.25 -14.91
CA VAL A 385 -12.76 7.25 -13.82
C VAL A 385 -12.98 8.66 -14.37
N ILE A 386 -12.28 9.02 -15.45
CA ILE A 386 -12.42 10.33 -16.09
C ILE A 386 -13.81 10.50 -16.74
N LYS A 387 -14.32 9.47 -17.46
CA LYS A 387 -15.66 9.50 -18.03
C LYS A 387 -16.73 9.72 -16.97
N ASN A 388 -16.68 8.96 -15.89
CA ASN A 388 -17.64 9.05 -14.78
C ASN A 388 -17.61 10.44 -14.13
N TYR A 389 -16.41 10.98 -13.92
CA TYR A 389 -16.23 12.32 -13.36
C TYR A 389 -16.84 13.40 -14.27
N LEU A 390 -16.53 13.38 -15.57
CA LEU A 390 -17.09 14.34 -16.53
C LEU A 390 -18.62 14.19 -16.69
N LYS A 391 -19.16 12.97 -16.60
CA LYS A 391 -20.60 12.71 -16.62
C LYS A 391 -21.28 13.29 -15.37
N ALA A 392 -20.73 13.05 -14.18
CA ALA A 392 -21.28 13.56 -12.93
C ALA A 392 -21.23 15.10 -12.83
N ASN A 393 -20.31 15.74 -13.57
CA ASN A 393 -20.11 17.20 -13.59
C ASN A 393 -20.46 17.82 -14.96
N ALA A 394 -21.49 17.29 -15.62
CA ALA A 394 -21.91 17.74 -16.95
C ALA A 394 -22.47 19.18 -16.95
N SER A 395 -23.11 19.62 -15.86
CA SER A 395 -23.70 20.95 -15.69
C SER A 395 -23.35 21.52 -14.28
N GLY A 396 -23.42 22.83 -14.12
CA GLY A 396 -23.31 23.51 -12.84
C GLY A 396 -21.91 23.66 -12.25
N THR A 397 -20.96 22.76 -12.54
CA THR A 397 -19.63 22.80 -11.94
C THR A 397 -18.74 23.85 -12.63
N PRO A 398 -18.07 24.76 -11.88
CA PRO A 398 -17.11 25.73 -12.45
C PRO A 398 -15.93 25.03 -13.15
N GLN A 399 -15.40 25.70 -14.19
CA GLN A 399 -14.28 25.15 -14.99
C GLN A 399 -13.03 24.93 -14.13
N GLU A 400 -12.73 25.84 -13.22
CA GLU A 400 -11.59 25.79 -12.30
C GLU A 400 -11.57 24.48 -11.51
N ARG A 401 -12.71 24.13 -10.91
CA ARG A 401 -12.87 22.90 -10.15
C ARG A 401 -12.68 21.64 -11.02
N ILE A 402 -13.15 21.69 -12.28
CA ILE A 402 -12.94 20.60 -13.24
C ILE A 402 -11.46 20.43 -13.55
N ILE A 403 -10.72 21.54 -13.79
CA ILE A 403 -9.29 21.53 -14.07
C ILE A 403 -8.51 20.95 -12.87
N GLU A 404 -8.78 21.43 -11.67
CA GLU A 404 -8.11 20.96 -10.44
C GLU A 404 -8.28 19.45 -10.24
N GLU A 405 -9.52 18.96 -10.32
CA GLU A 405 -9.82 17.55 -10.09
C GLU A 405 -9.27 16.65 -11.19
N LEU A 406 -9.38 17.04 -12.47
CA LEU A 406 -8.79 16.29 -13.56
C LEU A 406 -7.27 16.28 -13.47
N SER A 407 -6.65 17.43 -13.15
CA SER A 407 -5.19 17.53 -12.99
C SER A 407 -4.67 16.62 -11.88
N ARG A 408 -5.37 16.55 -10.72
CA ARG A 408 -5.01 15.62 -9.64
C ARG A 408 -5.09 14.15 -10.10
N LYS A 409 -6.17 13.77 -10.78
CA LYS A 409 -6.38 12.40 -11.27
C LYS A 409 -5.36 12.00 -12.33
N ILE A 410 -5.13 12.88 -13.32
CA ILE A 410 -4.18 12.63 -14.43
C ILE A 410 -2.75 12.58 -13.88
N ARG A 411 -2.35 13.57 -13.05
CA ARG A 411 -1.01 13.63 -12.47
C ARG A 411 -0.71 12.39 -11.60
N GLY A 412 -1.64 11.98 -10.75
CA GLY A 412 -1.48 10.78 -9.93
C GLY A 412 -1.23 9.53 -10.77
N TRP A 413 -2.02 9.35 -11.86
CA TRP A 413 -1.87 8.23 -12.78
C TRP A 413 -0.55 8.30 -13.57
N THR A 414 -0.21 9.47 -14.10
CA THR A 414 1.02 9.69 -14.85
C THR A 414 2.26 9.45 -13.97
N ASN A 415 2.28 9.98 -12.75
CA ASN A 415 3.39 9.79 -11.81
C ASN A 415 3.59 8.31 -11.44
N TYR A 416 2.51 7.54 -11.33
CA TYR A 416 2.61 6.10 -11.07
C TYR A 416 3.28 5.35 -12.23
N PHE A 417 2.96 5.71 -13.49
CA PHE A 417 3.41 4.97 -14.67
C PHE A 417 4.63 5.59 -15.37
N CYS A 418 5.11 6.78 -14.99
CA CYS A 418 6.24 7.45 -15.66
C CYS A 418 7.56 6.67 -15.60
N VAL A 419 7.70 5.74 -14.67
CA VAL A 419 8.86 4.85 -14.49
C VAL A 419 8.89 3.67 -15.48
N SER A 420 7.94 3.59 -16.39
CA SER A 420 7.79 2.52 -17.39
C SER A 420 7.94 3.05 -18.83
N ASN A 421 7.88 2.18 -19.82
CA ASN A 421 7.90 2.54 -21.25
C ASN A 421 6.56 3.17 -21.69
N ALA A 422 6.10 4.21 -21.00
CA ALA A 422 4.74 4.75 -21.11
C ALA A 422 4.57 5.87 -22.15
N THR A 423 5.62 6.36 -22.82
CA THR A 423 5.57 7.53 -23.73
C THR A 423 4.46 7.42 -24.78
N ARG A 424 4.37 6.26 -25.46
CA ARG A 424 3.32 6.01 -26.45
C ARG A 424 1.93 6.01 -25.83
N THR A 425 1.81 5.39 -24.66
CA THR A 425 0.55 5.34 -23.90
C THR A 425 0.12 6.74 -23.48
N PHE A 426 1.05 7.56 -22.98
CA PHE A 426 0.75 8.94 -22.58
C PHE A 426 0.30 9.79 -23.78
N SER A 427 0.97 9.73 -24.93
CA SER A 427 0.53 10.44 -26.14
C SER A 427 -0.86 10.01 -26.61
N MET A 428 -1.16 8.72 -26.54
CA MET A 428 -2.50 8.21 -26.86
C MET A 428 -3.55 8.72 -25.85
N MET A 429 -3.20 8.75 -24.56
CA MET A 429 -4.09 9.23 -23.51
C MET A 429 -4.35 10.73 -23.62
N ASP A 430 -3.33 11.54 -23.94
CA ASP A 430 -3.51 12.98 -24.14
C ASP A 430 -4.50 13.30 -25.25
N LYS A 431 -4.40 12.62 -26.39
CA LYS A 431 -5.39 12.74 -27.50
C LYS A 431 -6.79 12.35 -27.03
N TRP A 432 -6.88 11.26 -26.27
CA TRP A 432 -8.16 10.78 -25.76
C TRP A 432 -8.76 11.74 -24.72
N PHE A 433 -7.95 12.29 -23.79
CA PHE A 433 -8.38 13.29 -22.80
C PHE A 433 -8.89 14.55 -23.49
N PHE A 434 -8.12 15.09 -24.42
CA PHE A 434 -8.53 16.26 -25.19
C PHE A 434 -9.91 16.05 -25.84
N GLY A 435 -10.10 14.93 -26.53
CA GLY A 435 -11.39 14.61 -27.17
C GLY A 435 -12.55 14.51 -26.17
N LYS A 436 -12.33 13.94 -24.98
CA LYS A 436 -13.39 13.82 -23.94
C LYS A 436 -13.72 15.16 -23.29
N ILE A 437 -12.71 15.95 -22.98
CA ILE A 437 -12.88 17.30 -22.41
C ILE A 437 -13.55 18.22 -23.44
N PHE A 438 -13.13 18.17 -24.70
CA PHE A 438 -13.73 18.94 -25.77
C PHE A 438 -15.21 18.59 -25.97
N HIS A 439 -15.53 17.29 -25.96
CA HIS A 439 -16.93 16.86 -26.04
C HIS A 439 -17.78 17.38 -24.85
N TRP A 440 -17.23 17.33 -23.62
CA TRP A 440 -17.86 17.89 -22.44
C TRP A 440 -18.10 19.40 -22.58
N ALA A 441 -17.09 20.17 -23.04
CA ALA A 441 -17.19 21.60 -23.27
C ALA A 441 -18.22 21.96 -24.35
N THR A 442 -18.24 21.18 -25.46
CA THR A 442 -19.18 21.35 -26.58
C THR A 442 -20.63 21.16 -26.14
N LYS A 443 -20.91 20.12 -25.34
CA LYS A 443 -22.25 19.90 -24.77
C LYS A 443 -22.72 21.09 -23.91
N ARG A 444 -21.84 21.67 -23.11
CA ARG A 444 -22.15 22.86 -22.28
C ARG A 444 -22.39 24.13 -23.11
N CYS A 445 -21.96 24.16 -24.35
CA CYS A 445 -22.19 25.21 -25.31
C CYS A 445 -23.33 24.90 -26.32
N LYS A 446 -24.31 24.08 -25.95
CA LYS A 446 -25.43 23.67 -26.84
C LYS A 446 -24.91 23.11 -28.17
N ASN A 447 -23.90 22.27 -28.14
CA ASN A 447 -23.20 21.65 -29.26
C ASN A 447 -22.45 22.63 -30.22
N ASN A 448 -22.23 23.88 -29.80
CA ASN A 448 -21.45 24.84 -30.58
C ASN A 448 -19.96 24.70 -30.29
N ARG A 449 -19.20 24.13 -31.25
CA ARG A 449 -17.76 23.89 -31.14
C ARG A 449 -16.94 25.18 -31.03
N ARG A 450 -17.25 26.22 -31.84
CA ARG A 450 -16.53 27.51 -31.80
C ARG A 450 -16.68 28.17 -30.42
N LYS A 451 -17.93 28.21 -29.91
CA LYS A 451 -18.20 28.73 -28.57
C LYS A 451 -17.52 27.93 -27.48
N ALA A 452 -17.38 26.61 -27.64
CA ALA A 452 -16.64 25.77 -26.68
C ALA A 452 -15.14 26.08 -26.64
N TYR A 453 -14.51 26.27 -27.81
CA TYR A 453 -13.12 26.72 -27.86
C TYR A 453 -12.93 28.09 -27.21
N ALA A 454 -13.71 29.08 -27.60
CA ALA A 454 -13.60 30.43 -27.06
C ALA A 454 -13.80 30.50 -25.55
N LYS A 455 -14.69 29.66 -24.98
CA LYS A 455 -15.05 29.69 -23.56
C LYS A 455 -14.15 28.87 -22.67
N TYR A 456 -13.66 27.72 -23.12
CA TYR A 456 -13.05 26.68 -22.27
C TYR A 456 -11.60 26.37 -22.62
N PHE A 457 -11.07 26.93 -23.72
CA PHE A 457 -9.70 26.64 -24.15
C PHE A 457 -8.92 27.92 -24.35
N ILE A 458 -7.64 27.87 -24.01
CA ILE A 458 -6.69 28.97 -24.22
C ILE A 458 -5.53 28.50 -25.12
N LYS A 459 -4.96 29.42 -25.88
CA LYS A 459 -3.76 29.17 -26.68
C LYS A 459 -2.54 29.55 -25.86
N VAL A 460 -1.70 28.58 -25.55
CA VAL A 460 -0.46 28.79 -24.77
C VAL A 460 0.73 28.86 -25.74
N LYS A 461 1.69 29.77 -25.49
CA LYS A 461 2.92 29.86 -26.31
C LYS A 461 3.54 28.47 -26.49
N ASN A 462 3.90 28.14 -27.74
CA ASN A 462 4.50 26.85 -28.14
C ASN A 462 3.67 25.59 -27.88
N ARG A 463 2.37 25.72 -27.58
CA ARG A 463 1.43 24.60 -27.43
C ARG A 463 0.14 24.87 -28.23
N ASN A 464 -0.51 23.78 -28.59
CA ASN A 464 -1.87 23.84 -29.14
C ASN A 464 -2.88 24.30 -28.07
N TRP A 465 -4.15 24.41 -28.44
CA TRP A 465 -5.22 24.73 -27.52
C TRP A 465 -5.22 23.85 -26.29
N CYS A 466 -5.17 24.49 -25.11
CA CYS A 466 -5.19 23.83 -23.81
C CYS A 466 -6.53 24.09 -23.11
N PHE A 467 -7.09 23.11 -22.43
CA PHE A 467 -8.23 23.33 -21.53
C PHE A 467 -7.76 24.17 -20.35
N GLY A 468 -8.22 25.39 -20.29
CA GLY A 468 -7.74 26.35 -19.30
C GLY A 468 -8.56 27.64 -19.31
N TYR A 469 -8.27 28.48 -18.33
CA TYR A 469 -8.89 29.80 -18.19
C TYR A 469 -7.79 30.84 -17.82
N HIS A 470 -8.06 32.08 -18.16
CA HIS A 470 -7.20 33.18 -17.70
C HIS A 470 -7.57 33.54 -16.26
N ASN A 471 -6.62 33.49 -15.35
CA ASN A 471 -6.83 33.91 -13.99
C ASN A 471 -6.87 35.45 -13.96
N LYS A 472 -7.76 36.06 -13.15
CA LYS A 472 -7.90 37.51 -13.02
C LYS A 472 -6.64 38.22 -12.46
N LYS A 473 -5.62 37.45 -12.09
CA LYS A 473 -4.34 37.95 -11.58
C LYS A 473 -3.18 37.90 -12.62
N GLY A 474 -3.48 37.70 -13.89
CA GLY A 474 -2.50 37.62 -14.97
C GLY A 474 -2.16 36.19 -15.38
#